data_82af745fbe579b1e88514d8ddace50ad
#
_entry.id   82af745fbe579b1e88514d8ddace50ad
#
_cell.length_a   1.000
_cell.length_b   1.000
_cell.length_c   1.000
_cell.angle_alpha   90.00
_cell.angle_beta   90.00
_cell.angle_gamma   90.00
#
_symmetry.space_group_name_H-M   'P 1'
#
loop_
_entity.id
_entity.type
_entity.pdbx_description
1 polymer ?
#
loop_
_entity_poly.entity_id
_entity_poly.type
_entity_poly.pdbx_seq_one_letter_code
_entity_poly.pdbx_strand_id
1 'polypeptide(L)'
;MTILVIDNLSPFTPDILDCLNKLGSIYVCKRFSELNNTGDNIENNHYDKAILSGRPKNCREINFINSKIIKYCFENDIPILGICYGAEIIALTLGGSISKMNFNIQGTIPVTVSKPNRLIHDRKSVTVYESHRYCVSRLPDSFGSLANSRYCKHEIFSHRKKKIFGVQFHPEKSGEDGIILLSNFLKL
;
A
#
# COMPACT_ATOMS: atom_id res chain seq x y z
N MET A 1 17.06 9.58 4.04
CA MET A 1 15.97 8.83 3.34
C MET A 1 14.66 9.53 3.61
N THR A 2 14.02 10.05 2.56
CA THR A 2 12.75 10.79 2.64
C THR A 2 11.63 9.97 2.00
N ILE A 3 10.53 9.78 2.72
CA ILE A 3 9.38 9.00 2.28
C ILE A 3 8.29 9.95 1.80
N LEU A 4 7.73 9.72 0.61
CA LEU A 4 6.52 10.40 0.16
C LEU A 4 5.30 9.61 0.61
N VAL A 5 4.45 10.21 1.43
CA VAL A 5 3.13 9.65 1.79
C VAL A 5 2.08 10.37 0.96
N ILE A 6 1.34 9.62 0.14
CA ILE A 6 0.24 10.16 -0.65
C ILE A 6 -1.06 9.98 0.14
N ASP A 7 -1.60 11.10 0.60
CA ASP A 7 -2.90 11.13 1.27
C ASP A 7 -4.03 11.14 0.24
N ASN A 8 -4.69 10.00 0.11
CA ASN A 8 -5.88 9.80 -0.70
C ASN A 8 -7.18 10.10 0.09
N LEU A 9 -7.08 10.95 1.11
CA LEU A 9 -8.15 11.33 2.05
C LEU A 9 -8.59 10.14 2.94
N SER A 10 -7.70 9.21 3.21
CA SER A 10 -7.98 8.12 4.14
C SER A 10 -8.14 8.68 5.57
N PRO A 11 -9.18 8.25 6.31
CA PRO A 11 -9.29 8.60 7.73
C PRO A 11 -8.12 8.04 8.56
N PHE A 12 -7.38 7.06 8.02
CA PHE A 12 -6.24 6.43 8.68
C PHE A 12 -4.88 6.99 8.21
N THR A 13 -4.84 8.03 7.36
CA THR A 13 -3.58 8.67 7.00
C THR A 13 -2.83 9.20 8.24
N PRO A 14 -3.48 9.84 9.23
CA PRO A 14 -2.79 10.25 10.46
C PRO A 14 -2.12 9.09 11.20
N ASP A 15 -2.77 7.91 11.26
CA ASP A 15 -2.18 6.72 11.89
C ASP A 15 -0.91 6.23 11.14
N ILE A 16 -0.87 6.36 9.80
CA ILE A 16 0.35 6.08 9.00
C ILE A 16 1.49 7.00 9.45
N LEU A 17 1.21 8.31 9.55
CA LEU A 17 2.20 9.31 9.96
C LEU A 17 2.69 9.06 11.40
N ASP A 18 1.80 8.70 12.31
CA ASP A 18 2.16 8.33 13.68
C ASP A 18 3.07 7.09 13.73
N CYS A 19 2.80 6.09 12.89
CA CYS A 19 3.68 4.93 12.77
C CYS A 19 5.06 5.32 12.25
N LEU A 20 5.15 6.18 11.22
CA LEU A 20 6.40 6.67 10.68
C LEU A 20 7.19 7.50 11.70
N ASN A 21 6.52 8.33 12.50
CA ASN A 21 7.12 9.08 13.61
C ASN A 21 7.72 8.14 14.67
N LYS A 22 6.97 7.11 15.09
CA LYS A 22 7.45 6.08 16.02
C LYS A 22 8.67 5.32 15.50
N LEU A 23 8.77 5.16 14.18
CA LEU A 23 9.90 4.52 13.50
C LEU A 23 11.06 5.49 13.20
N GLY A 24 10.97 6.76 13.64
CA GLY A 24 12.02 7.76 13.44
C GLY A 24 12.26 8.13 11.98
N SER A 25 11.24 8.03 11.13
CA SER A 25 11.38 8.23 9.69
C SER A 25 11.14 9.69 9.27
N ILE A 26 11.88 10.16 8.29
CA ILE A 26 11.66 11.46 7.65
C ILE A 26 10.67 11.25 6.50
N TYR A 27 9.58 12.00 6.49
CA TYR A 27 8.58 11.91 5.44
C TYR A 27 8.03 13.28 5.03
N VAL A 28 7.44 13.31 3.85
CA VAL A 28 6.60 14.40 3.35
C VAL A 28 5.24 13.81 3.04
N CYS A 29 4.19 14.34 3.66
CA CYS A 29 2.81 13.94 3.36
C CYS A 29 2.21 14.97 2.42
N LYS A 30 1.73 14.53 1.27
CA LYS A 30 1.01 15.36 0.28
C LYS A 30 -0.34 14.76 -0.03
N ARG A 31 -1.37 15.61 -0.09
CA ARG A 31 -2.65 15.19 -0.66
C ARG A 31 -2.48 14.90 -2.14
N PHE A 32 -3.22 13.93 -2.67
CA PHE A 32 -3.19 13.60 -4.08
C PHE A 32 -3.38 14.84 -4.98
N SER A 33 -4.24 15.79 -4.59
CA SER A 33 -4.52 17.02 -5.34
C SER A 33 -3.33 17.98 -5.46
N GLU A 34 -2.41 17.95 -4.50
CA GLU A 34 -1.19 18.76 -4.51
C GLU A 34 -0.18 18.25 -5.53
N LEU A 35 -0.24 16.96 -5.86
CA LEU A 35 0.64 16.30 -6.84
C LEU A 35 0.19 16.48 -8.30
N ASN A 36 -0.95 17.11 -8.53
CA ASN A 36 -1.47 17.40 -9.86
C ASN A 36 -1.07 18.80 -10.38
N ASN A 37 -0.64 19.69 -9.51
CA ASN A 37 -0.26 21.04 -9.85
C ASN A 37 1.21 21.11 -10.32
N THR A 38 1.40 21.78 -11.41
CA THR A 38 2.56 21.88 -12.30
C THR A 38 3.91 22.31 -11.70
N GLY A 39 4.02 22.47 -10.40
CA GLY A 39 5.28 22.86 -9.73
C GLY A 39 5.87 21.82 -8.77
N ASP A 40 5.06 20.88 -8.30
CA ASP A 40 5.44 19.88 -7.30
C ASP A 40 5.39 18.46 -7.85
N ASN A 41 5.93 18.26 -9.05
CA ASN A 41 6.05 16.93 -9.62
C ASN A 41 6.94 16.05 -8.74
N ILE A 42 6.52 14.81 -8.53
CA ILE A 42 7.33 13.77 -7.90
C ILE A 42 8.73 13.67 -8.56
N GLU A 43 8.82 14.06 -9.82
CA GLU A 43 10.04 14.10 -10.62
C GLU A 43 11.06 15.15 -10.15
N ASN A 44 10.60 16.25 -9.56
CA ASN A 44 11.44 17.35 -9.10
C ASN A 44 11.94 17.20 -7.64
N ASN A 45 11.38 16.23 -6.93
CA ASN A 45 11.71 15.94 -5.53
C ASN A 45 12.29 14.54 -5.43
N HIS A 46 13.46 14.41 -4.83
CA HIS A 46 14.08 13.11 -4.59
C HIS A 46 13.42 12.43 -3.39
N TYR A 47 12.49 11.50 -3.66
CA TYR A 47 11.92 10.62 -2.65
C TYR A 47 12.53 9.22 -2.79
N ASP A 48 12.99 8.69 -1.67
CA ASP A 48 13.60 7.35 -1.64
C ASP A 48 12.55 6.23 -1.66
N LYS A 49 11.32 6.52 -1.20
CA LYS A 49 10.20 5.57 -1.13
C LYS A 49 8.87 6.30 -1.21
N ALA A 50 7.82 5.57 -1.57
CA ALA A 50 6.45 6.08 -1.57
C ALA A 50 5.49 5.15 -0.81
N ILE A 51 4.51 5.74 -0.12
CA ILE A 51 3.39 5.03 0.52
C ILE A 51 2.08 5.64 -0.01
N LEU A 52 1.21 4.81 -0.58
CA LEU A 52 -0.13 5.20 -1.01
C LEU A 52 -1.14 4.80 0.08
N SER A 53 -1.83 5.76 0.66
CA SER A 53 -2.86 5.51 1.67
C SER A 53 -4.13 4.86 1.08
N GLY A 54 -5.02 4.40 1.96
CA GLY A 54 -6.39 4.07 1.62
C GLY A 54 -7.18 5.28 1.10
N ARG A 55 -8.47 5.08 0.81
CA ARG A 55 -9.40 6.16 0.47
C ARG A 55 -10.83 5.84 0.92
N PRO A 56 -11.67 6.86 1.23
CA PRO A 56 -13.06 6.63 1.64
C PRO A 56 -14.02 6.47 0.45
N LYS A 57 -13.74 7.12 -0.70
CA LYS A 57 -14.64 7.15 -1.86
C LYS A 57 -13.89 7.01 -3.18
N ASN A 58 -14.55 6.41 -4.18
CA ASN A 58 -14.00 6.35 -5.54
C ASN A 58 -14.00 7.74 -6.18
N CYS A 59 -12.87 8.14 -6.74
CA CYS A 59 -12.68 9.40 -7.44
C CYS A 59 -11.75 9.17 -8.64
N ARG A 60 -12.15 9.63 -9.83
CA ARG A 60 -11.35 9.49 -11.06
C ARG A 60 -10.01 10.20 -10.96
N GLU A 61 -10.00 11.38 -10.35
CA GLU A 61 -8.80 12.18 -10.16
C GLU A 61 -7.78 11.48 -9.26
N ILE A 62 -8.21 10.94 -8.12
CA ILE A 62 -7.36 10.14 -7.23
C ILE A 62 -6.75 8.96 -8.00
N ASN A 63 -7.57 8.23 -8.78
CA ASN A 63 -7.09 7.10 -9.57
C ASN A 63 -6.03 7.53 -10.58
N PHE A 64 -6.27 8.62 -11.31
CA PHE A 64 -5.36 9.13 -12.33
C PHE A 64 -4.01 9.53 -11.74
N ILE A 65 -4.02 10.30 -10.65
CA ILE A 65 -2.80 10.79 -9.99
C ILE A 65 -2.01 9.62 -9.41
N ASN A 66 -2.67 8.71 -8.65
CA ASN A 66 -1.99 7.54 -8.11
C ASN A 66 -1.41 6.66 -9.22
N SER A 67 -2.11 6.47 -10.35
CA SER A 67 -1.58 5.71 -11.48
C SER A 67 -0.33 6.33 -12.09
N LYS A 68 -0.24 7.67 -12.18
CA LYS A 68 0.98 8.36 -12.61
C LYS A 68 2.14 8.10 -11.64
N ILE A 69 1.89 8.25 -10.34
CA ILE A 69 2.89 8.02 -9.29
C ILE A 69 3.40 6.57 -9.33
N ILE A 70 2.49 5.59 -9.47
CA ILE A 70 2.84 4.17 -9.55
C ILE A 70 3.74 3.90 -10.76
N LYS A 71 3.39 4.44 -11.94
CA LYS A 71 4.20 4.30 -13.14
C LYS A 71 5.59 4.91 -12.97
N TYR A 72 5.65 6.13 -12.44
CA TYR A 72 6.91 6.80 -12.16
C TYR A 72 7.79 5.98 -11.19
N CYS A 73 7.23 5.51 -10.07
CA CYS A 73 7.96 4.65 -9.13
C CYS A 73 8.41 3.33 -9.79
N PHE A 74 7.56 2.75 -10.66
CA PHE A 74 7.89 1.55 -11.40
C PHE A 74 9.07 1.75 -12.37
N GLU A 75 9.06 2.84 -13.12
CA GLU A 75 10.09 3.17 -14.12
C GLU A 75 11.44 3.54 -13.47
N ASN A 76 11.39 4.21 -12.32
CA ASN A 76 12.59 4.71 -11.62
C ASN A 76 13.06 3.81 -10.46
N ASP A 77 12.52 2.60 -10.33
CA ASP A 77 12.86 1.64 -9.27
C ASP A 77 12.68 2.16 -7.83
N ILE A 78 11.77 3.13 -7.63
CA ILE A 78 11.44 3.68 -6.33
C ILE A 78 10.55 2.67 -5.57
N PRO A 79 10.95 2.20 -4.37
CA PRO A 79 10.13 1.33 -3.57
C PRO A 79 8.78 1.95 -3.23
N ILE A 80 7.69 1.19 -3.43
CA ILE A 80 6.33 1.67 -3.18
C ILE A 80 5.51 0.65 -2.40
N LEU A 81 4.78 1.12 -1.39
CA LEU A 81 3.81 0.35 -0.61
C LEU A 81 2.42 0.94 -0.80
N GLY A 82 1.50 0.16 -1.34
CA GLY A 82 0.07 0.50 -1.38
C GLY A 82 -0.67 -0.12 -0.21
N ILE A 83 -1.47 0.69 0.51
CA ILE A 83 -2.29 0.27 1.64
C ILE A 83 -3.77 0.31 1.23
N CYS A 84 -4.50 -0.79 1.36
CA CYS A 84 -5.93 -0.92 1.05
C CYS A 84 -6.21 -0.44 -0.39
N TYR A 85 -6.86 0.70 -0.59
CA TYR A 85 -7.01 1.29 -1.92
C TYR A 85 -5.65 1.48 -2.64
N GLY A 86 -4.59 1.84 -1.93
CA GLY A 86 -3.25 1.95 -2.51
C GLY A 86 -2.79 0.63 -3.15
N ALA A 87 -3.11 -0.50 -2.54
CA ALA A 87 -2.84 -1.83 -3.10
C ALA A 87 -3.73 -2.12 -4.32
N GLU A 88 -5.01 -1.79 -4.24
CA GLU A 88 -5.96 -1.96 -5.34
C GLU A 88 -5.51 -1.19 -6.60
N ILE A 89 -5.12 0.07 -6.44
CA ILE A 89 -4.71 0.92 -7.56
C ILE A 89 -3.34 0.51 -8.14
N ILE A 90 -2.43 -0.04 -7.33
CA ILE A 90 -1.19 -0.67 -7.82
C ILE A 90 -1.53 -1.86 -8.73
N ALA A 91 -2.39 -2.76 -8.26
CA ALA A 91 -2.80 -3.91 -9.05
C ALA A 91 -3.48 -3.48 -10.36
N LEU A 92 -4.43 -2.56 -10.30
CA LEU A 92 -5.14 -2.05 -11.50
C LEU A 92 -4.20 -1.37 -12.49
N THR A 93 -3.32 -0.49 -12.02
CA THR A 93 -2.42 0.29 -12.88
C THR A 93 -1.45 -0.61 -13.65
N LEU A 94 -1.04 -1.72 -13.05
CA LEU A 94 -0.06 -2.64 -13.63
C LEU A 94 -0.68 -3.87 -14.31
N GLY A 95 -2.01 -3.87 -14.53
CA GLY A 95 -2.70 -4.86 -15.37
C GLY A 95 -3.46 -5.96 -14.60
N GLY A 96 -3.66 -5.78 -13.30
CA GLY A 96 -4.51 -6.63 -12.48
C GLY A 96 -5.99 -6.24 -12.52
N SER A 97 -6.78 -6.83 -11.62
CA SER A 97 -8.20 -6.50 -11.46
C SER A 97 -8.62 -6.55 -9.99
N ILE A 98 -9.67 -5.81 -9.66
CA ILE A 98 -10.32 -5.83 -8.34
C ILE A 98 -11.75 -6.32 -8.47
N SER A 99 -12.29 -6.89 -7.41
CA SER A 99 -13.70 -7.27 -7.31
C SER A 99 -14.33 -6.64 -6.07
N LYS A 100 -15.62 -6.32 -6.20
CA LYS A 100 -16.43 -5.87 -5.08
C LYS A 100 -16.93 -7.09 -4.32
N MET A 101 -16.78 -7.08 -3.00
CA MET A 101 -17.33 -8.12 -2.14
C MET A 101 -18.80 -7.82 -1.80
N ASN A 102 -19.55 -8.86 -1.45
CA ASN A 102 -20.96 -8.73 -1.07
C ASN A 102 -21.17 -8.05 0.31
N PHE A 103 -20.11 -7.93 1.09
CA PHE A 103 -20.12 -7.33 2.43
C PHE A 103 -18.87 -6.48 2.65
N ASN A 104 -18.91 -5.60 3.64
CA ASN A 104 -17.72 -4.92 4.13
C ASN A 104 -17.01 -5.80 5.15
N ILE A 105 -15.69 -5.87 5.07
CA ILE A 105 -14.88 -6.36 6.17
C ILE A 105 -14.47 -5.16 7.02
N GLN A 106 -14.67 -5.26 8.33
CA GLN A 106 -14.17 -4.29 9.29
C GLN A 106 -13.80 -5.01 10.57
N GLY A 107 -12.59 -4.76 11.06
CA GLY A 107 -12.08 -5.35 12.30
C GLY A 107 -10.82 -6.17 12.11
N THR A 108 -10.39 -6.79 13.19
CA THR A 108 -9.14 -7.54 13.25
C THR A 108 -9.34 -8.99 12.83
N ILE A 109 -8.50 -9.47 11.91
CA ILE A 109 -8.54 -10.85 11.41
C ILE A 109 -7.12 -11.45 11.32
N PRO A 110 -7.00 -12.79 11.37
CA PRO A 110 -5.76 -13.47 11.03
C PRO A 110 -5.58 -13.55 9.50
N VAL A 111 -4.35 -13.32 9.05
CA VAL A 111 -3.91 -13.49 7.67
C VAL A 111 -2.82 -14.53 7.63
N THR A 112 -2.95 -15.53 6.77
CA THR A 112 -1.98 -16.61 6.60
C THR A 112 -0.90 -16.18 5.60
N VAL A 113 0.35 -16.31 6.01
CA VAL A 113 1.52 -16.05 5.15
C VAL A 113 1.80 -17.30 4.33
N SER A 114 1.63 -17.21 3.03
CA SER A 114 1.81 -18.33 2.10
C SER A 114 3.26 -18.51 1.64
N LYS A 115 4.06 -17.43 1.70
CA LYS A 115 5.46 -17.43 1.26
C LYS A 115 6.30 -16.49 2.12
N PRO A 116 7.55 -16.87 2.46
CA PRO A 116 8.50 -15.96 3.06
C PRO A 116 8.65 -14.70 2.19
N ASN A 117 8.70 -13.54 2.83
CA ASN A 117 8.79 -12.28 2.12
C ASN A 117 9.48 -11.20 2.97
N ARG A 118 9.91 -10.12 2.31
CA ARG A 118 10.68 -9.05 2.95
C ARG A 118 9.87 -8.19 3.93
N LEU A 119 8.53 -8.19 3.85
CA LEU A 119 7.69 -7.36 4.73
C LEU A 119 7.44 -7.98 6.09
N ILE A 120 7.27 -9.32 6.16
CA ILE A 120 6.90 -10.02 7.41
C ILE A 120 7.81 -11.22 7.73
N HIS A 121 8.92 -11.38 6.98
CA HIS A 121 9.94 -12.43 7.17
C HIS A 121 9.35 -13.85 7.35
N ASP A 122 9.76 -14.56 8.38
CA ASP A 122 9.44 -15.98 8.61
C ASP A 122 8.13 -16.22 9.38
N ARG A 123 7.29 -15.19 9.55
CA ARG A 123 6.00 -15.35 10.21
C ARG A 123 5.06 -16.20 9.36
N LYS A 124 4.37 -17.16 9.99
CA LYS A 124 3.36 -18.00 9.32
C LYS A 124 1.98 -17.34 9.27
N SER A 125 1.72 -16.42 10.18
CA SER A 125 0.49 -15.62 10.22
C SER A 125 0.75 -14.27 10.86
N VAL A 126 -0.09 -13.30 10.55
CA VAL A 126 -0.13 -11.97 11.17
C VAL A 126 -1.58 -11.61 11.50
N THR A 127 -1.75 -10.80 12.52
CA THR A 127 -3.06 -10.27 12.92
C THR A 127 -3.19 -8.84 12.41
N VAL A 128 -4.19 -8.59 11.55
CA VAL A 128 -4.30 -7.32 10.82
C VAL A 128 -5.69 -6.70 10.95
N TYR A 129 -5.78 -5.39 10.80
CA TYR A 129 -7.03 -4.65 10.79
C TYR A 129 -7.50 -4.40 9.36
N GLU A 130 -8.69 -4.85 9.05
CA GLU A 130 -9.38 -4.67 7.77
C GLU A 130 -10.43 -3.57 7.84
N SER A 131 -10.57 -2.82 6.75
CA SER A 131 -11.66 -1.85 6.55
C SER A 131 -11.87 -1.61 5.06
N HIS A 132 -12.47 -2.58 4.36
CA HIS A 132 -12.65 -2.48 2.91
C HIS A 132 -13.85 -3.29 2.39
N ARG A 133 -14.23 -3.01 1.16
CA ARG A 133 -15.31 -3.71 0.41
C ARG A 133 -14.85 -4.22 -0.95
N TYR A 134 -13.65 -3.89 -1.37
CA TYR A 134 -13.05 -4.38 -2.61
C TYR A 134 -11.81 -5.17 -2.25
N CYS A 135 -11.42 -6.10 -3.10
CA CYS A 135 -10.15 -6.79 -3.00
C CYS A 135 -9.55 -7.02 -4.38
N VAL A 136 -8.23 -7.19 -4.43
CA VAL A 136 -7.55 -7.60 -5.66
C VAL A 136 -7.99 -9.01 -6.00
N SER A 137 -8.63 -9.19 -7.16
CA SER A 137 -9.15 -10.47 -7.63
C SER A 137 -8.17 -11.19 -8.55
N ARG A 138 -7.37 -10.44 -9.31
CA ARG A 138 -6.29 -10.97 -10.16
C ARG A 138 -5.08 -10.06 -10.09
N LEU A 139 -3.95 -10.64 -9.76
CA LEU A 139 -2.66 -9.94 -9.83
C LEU A 139 -2.16 -9.84 -11.27
N PRO A 140 -1.38 -8.80 -11.60
CA PRO A 140 -0.61 -8.79 -12.84
C PRO A 140 0.37 -9.97 -12.88
N ASP A 141 0.73 -10.46 -14.07
CA ASP A 141 1.60 -11.65 -14.24
C ASP A 141 2.98 -11.49 -13.57
N SER A 142 3.48 -10.25 -13.49
CA SER A 142 4.75 -9.92 -12.83
C SER A 142 4.69 -9.93 -11.30
N PHE A 143 3.52 -10.14 -10.70
CA PHE A 143 3.33 -10.17 -9.25
C PHE A 143 3.15 -11.57 -8.69
N GLY A 144 3.34 -11.70 -7.39
CA GLY A 144 3.08 -12.90 -6.62
C GLY A 144 2.28 -12.59 -5.35
N SER A 145 1.32 -13.46 -5.01
CA SER A 145 0.64 -13.43 -3.72
C SER A 145 1.57 -13.97 -2.65
N LEU A 146 1.61 -13.30 -1.50
CA LEU A 146 2.48 -13.63 -0.36
C LEU A 146 1.68 -14.03 0.87
N ALA A 147 0.46 -13.53 1.01
CA ALA A 147 -0.44 -13.85 2.10
C ALA A 147 -1.91 -13.80 1.65
N ASN A 148 -2.74 -14.53 2.37
CA ASN A 148 -4.17 -14.63 2.10
C ASN A 148 -4.98 -14.76 3.39
N SER A 149 -6.27 -14.44 3.30
CA SER A 149 -7.27 -14.71 4.32
C SER A 149 -8.45 -15.50 3.74
N ARG A 150 -9.40 -15.83 4.59
CA ARG A 150 -10.68 -16.41 4.12
C ARG A 150 -11.51 -15.47 3.24
N TYR A 151 -11.17 -14.17 3.25
CA TYR A 151 -11.91 -13.13 2.54
C TYR A 151 -11.18 -12.65 1.29
N CYS A 152 -9.86 -12.63 1.34
CA CYS A 152 -9.03 -12.04 0.30
C CYS A 152 -7.89 -12.98 -0.08
N LYS A 153 -7.79 -13.31 -1.38
CA LYS A 153 -6.73 -14.18 -1.90
C LYS A 153 -5.35 -13.51 -1.87
N HIS A 154 -5.32 -12.19 -1.94
CA HIS A 154 -4.13 -11.39 -2.10
C HIS A 154 -4.04 -10.30 -1.03
N GLU A 155 -3.93 -10.71 0.25
CA GLU A 155 -3.77 -9.82 1.39
C GLU A 155 -2.45 -9.07 1.37
N ILE A 156 -1.38 -9.77 0.99
CA ILE A 156 -0.08 -9.21 0.69
C ILE A 156 0.36 -9.73 -0.66
N PHE A 157 0.83 -8.84 -1.50
CA PHE A 157 1.43 -9.20 -2.78
C PHE A 157 2.61 -8.30 -3.11
N SER A 158 3.50 -8.77 -3.96
CA SER A 158 4.64 -7.98 -4.43
C SER A 158 4.97 -8.26 -5.89
N HIS A 159 5.60 -7.30 -6.52
CA HIS A 159 6.25 -7.51 -7.80
C HIS A 159 7.45 -8.45 -7.63
N ARG A 160 7.68 -9.38 -8.58
CA ARG A 160 8.70 -10.43 -8.46
C ARG A 160 10.14 -9.90 -8.50
N LYS A 161 10.37 -8.77 -9.17
CA LYS A 161 11.72 -8.19 -9.38
C LYS A 161 11.89 -6.82 -8.73
N LYS A 162 10.84 -5.99 -8.69
CA LYS A 162 10.89 -4.61 -8.18
C LYS A 162 10.35 -4.53 -6.74
N LYS A 163 10.73 -3.48 -6.02
CA LYS A 163 10.28 -3.24 -4.63
C LYS A 163 8.89 -2.59 -4.59
N ILE A 164 7.91 -3.24 -5.20
CA ILE A 164 6.52 -2.80 -5.27
C ILE A 164 5.65 -3.78 -4.49
N PHE A 165 4.94 -3.26 -3.49
CA PHE A 165 4.16 -4.05 -2.57
C PHE A 165 2.74 -3.50 -2.44
N GLY A 166 1.80 -4.40 -2.24
CA GLY A 166 0.43 -4.06 -1.85
C GLY A 166 0.00 -4.87 -0.64
N VAL A 167 -0.68 -4.21 0.29
CA VAL A 167 -1.35 -4.84 1.43
C VAL A 167 -2.80 -4.40 1.45
N GLN A 168 -3.73 -5.36 1.54
CA GLN A 168 -5.17 -5.06 1.50
C GLN A 168 -5.66 -4.45 2.81
N PHE A 169 -5.10 -4.88 3.91
CA PHE A 169 -5.38 -4.41 5.26
C PHE A 169 -4.67 -3.08 5.59
N HIS A 170 -4.92 -2.57 6.80
CA HIS A 170 -4.34 -1.34 7.34
C HIS A 170 -3.22 -1.66 8.34
N PRO A 171 -1.92 -1.70 7.92
CA PRO A 171 -0.82 -1.97 8.83
C PRO A 171 -0.74 -0.92 9.95
N GLU A 172 -1.09 0.33 9.69
CA GLU A 172 -1.14 1.43 10.66
C GLU A 172 -2.15 1.19 11.80
N LYS A 173 -3.10 0.26 11.61
CA LYS A 173 -4.10 -0.16 12.62
C LYS A 173 -3.87 -1.58 13.14
N SER A 174 -2.80 -2.25 12.70
CA SER A 174 -2.56 -3.68 12.94
C SER A 174 -1.58 -3.95 14.09
N GLY A 175 -1.43 -3.00 15.01
CA GLY A 175 -0.59 -3.17 16.19
C GLY A 175 0.88 -3.51 15.87
N GLU A 176 1.44 -4.47 16.58
CA GLU A 176 2.85 -4.86 16.43
C GLU A 176 3.15 -5.44 15.03
N ASP A 177 2.26 -6.27 14.49
CA ASP A 177 2.43 -6.88 13.17
C ASP A 177 2.50 -5.81 12.07
N GLY A 178 1.68 -4.76 12.20
CA GLY A 178 1.69 -3.64 11.28
C GLY A 178 2.95 -2.79 11.37
N ILE A 179 3.41 -2.51 12.58
CA ILE A 179 4.67 -1.77 12.81
C ILE A 179 5.86 -2.53 12.25
N ILE A 180 5.93 -3.83 12.44
CA ILE A 180 6.98 -4.69 11.87
C ILE A 180 6.97 -4.61 10.35
N LEU A 181 5.79 -4.72 9.72
CA LEU A 181 5.64 -4.63 8.28
C LEU A 181 6.15 -3.28 7.74
N LEU A 182 5.71 -2.18 8.36
CA LEU A 182 6.15 -0.84 7.98
C LEU A 182 7.67 -0.67 8.18
N SER A 183 8.20 -1.09 9.33
CA SER A 183 9.65 -1.06 9.61
C SER A 183 10.45 -1.83 8.57
N ASN A 184 9.97 -3.00 8.15
CA ASN A 184 10.66 -3.81 7.14
C ASN A 184 10.60 -3.15 5.75
N PHE A 185 9.46 -2.55 5.37
CA PHE A 185 9.37 -1.77 4.14
C PHE A 185 10.37 -0.61 4.14
N LEU A 186 10.54 0.07 5.28
CA LEU A 186 11.47 1.19 5.40
C LEU A 186 12.94 0.78 5.26
N LYS A 187 13.28 -0.46 5.55
CA LYS A 187 14.65 -1.00 5.44
C LYS A 187 15.01 -1.53 4.05
N LEU A 188 14.04 -1.57 3.11
CA LEU A 188 14.30 -2.01 1.72
C LEU A 188 15.13 -0.99 0.96
#